data_4f6e164f52d1fe5d29971bed99072470
#
_entry.id   4f6e164f52d1fe5d29971bed99072470
#
_cell.length_a   1.000
_cell.length_b   1.000
_cell.length_c   1.000
_cell.angle_alpha   90.00
_cell.angle_beta   90.00
_cell.angle_gamma   90.00
#
_symmetry.space_group_name_H-M   'P 1'
#
loop_
_entity.id
_entity.type
_entity.pdbx_description
1 polymer ?
#
loop_
_entity_poly.entity_id
_entity_poly.type
_entity_poly.pdbx_seq_one_letter_code
_entity_poly.pdbx_strand_id
1 'polypeptide(L)'
;MSLLTTIIVTFLAGVGAGLGTGFAGMSAAAVISPMLITFLGIEPYMAVGIALSSDVLASAVSAYTYHKNKNLDIKNGLIMMVSVLAFTVVGSFIARLVPSTTMGNFSVFMTFLLGVKFIVRPVMTTKDDMLHVSAKKRAVQSVVYGIIIGFICGFVGAGGGMMMLLLLTTVLGYELKTAVGTSVFIMTFTALTGAVSHFAIGGAPDWTVCFLCVVFTLIWARIAAVLANKADPKTLNRATGIVLVLLGAAVMGFNLLA
;
A
#
# COMPACT_ATOMS: atom_id res chain seq x y z
N MET A 1 -3.22 -15.66 -24.64
CA MET A 1 -3.92 -14.35 -24.57
C MET A 1 -3.31 -13.39 -25.57
N SER A 2 -4.08 -12.40 -26.07
CA SER A 2 -3.47 -11.41 -26.97
C SER A 2 -2.58 -10.44 -26.20
N LEU A 3 -1.47 -10.00 -26.80
CA LEU A 3 -0.58 -8.99 -26.23
C LEU A 3 -1.35 -7.69 -25.91
N LEU A 4 -2.33 -7.33 -26.73
CA LEU A 4 -3.17 -6.16 -26.52
C LEU A 4 -3.98 -6.26 -25.22
N THR A 5 -4.60 -7.41 -24.94
CA THR A 5 -5.31 -7.65 -23.67
C THR A 5 -4.37 -7.49 -22.47
N THR A 6 -3.19 -8.06 -22.56
CA THR A 6 -2.17 -7.95 -21.50
C THR A 6 -1.78 -6.50 -21.23
N ILE A 7 -1.54 -5.69 -22.29
CA ILE A 7 -1.20 -4.28 -22.15
C ILE A 7 -2.35 -3.49 -21.51
N ILE A 8 -3.60 -3.70 -21.95
CA ILE A 8 -4.77 -2.97 -21.42
C ILE A 8 -4.95 -3.29 -19.93
N VAL A 9 -4.94 -4.56 -19.57
CA VAL A 9 -5.14 -5.00 -18.16
C VAL A 9 -4.03 -4.48 -17.27
N THR A 10 -2.76 -4.65 -17.67
CA THR A 10 -1.61 -4.16 -16.88
C THR A 10 -1.57 -2.64 -16.79
N PHE A 11 -1.99 -1.92 -17.84
CA PHE A 11 -2.12 -0.47 -17.81
C PHE A 11 -3.17 -0.02 -16.78
N LEU A 12 -4.39 -0.55 -16.85
CA LEU A 12 -5.47 -0.20 -15.91
C LEU A 12 -5.11 -0.58 -14.47
N ALA A 13 -4.52 -1.76 -14.28
CA ALA A 13 -4.01 -2.19 -12.99
C ALA A 13 -2.93 -1.25 -12.46
N GLY A 14 -1.98 -0.85 -13.31
CA GLY A 14 -0.91 0.07 -12.98
C GLY A 14 -1.39 1.49 -12.65
N VAL A 15 -2.41 1.99 -13.38
CA VAL A 15 -3.07 3.28 -13.05
C VAL A 15 -3.67 3.22 -11.65
N GLY A 16 -4.52 2.24 -11.38
CA GLY A 16 -5.19 2.10 -10.07
C GLY A 16 -4.20 1.91 -8.93
N ALA A 17 -3.26 0.99 -9.09
CA ALA A 17 -2.23 0.71 -8.09
C ALA A 17 -1.32 1.93 -7.84
N GLY A 18 -0.85 2.58 -8.90
CA GLY A 18 0.01 3.75 -8.79
C GLY A 18 -0.68 4.94 -8.11
N LEU A 19 -1.93 5.22 -8.47
CA LEU A 19 -2.72 6.25 -7.78
C LEU A 19 -2.92 5.91 -6.30
N GLY A 20 -3.27 4.66 -5.99
CA GLY A 20 -3.41 4.19 -4.61
C GLY A 20 -2.12 4.30 -3.81
N THR A 21 -0.98 3.90 -4.38
CA THR A 21 0.32 4.01 -3.73
C THR A 21 0.72 5.48 -3.52
N GLY A 22 0.61 6.31 -4.55
CA GLY A 22 1.07 7.70 -4.50
C GLY A 22 0.21 8.63 -3.65
N PHE A 23 -1.12 8.49 -3.65
CA PHE A 23 -2.03 9.31 -2.84
C PHE A 23 -2.27 8.77 -1.44
N ALA A 24 -2.34 7.45 -1.29
CA ALA A 24 -2.80 6.81 -0.06
C ALA A 24 -1.75 5.91 0.62
N GLY A 25 -0.58 5.71 0.01
CA GLY A 25 0.38 4.74 0.53
C GLY A 25 -0.19 3.31 0.57
N MET A 26 -1.05 2.97 -0.39
CA MET A 26 -1.66 1.65 -0.52
C MET A 26 -0.72 0.71 -1.26
N SER A 27 -0.69 -0.56 -0.87
CA SER A 27 0.07 -1.57 -1.61
C SER A 27 -0.51 -1.80 -3.01
N ALA A 28 0.34 -1.83 -4.02
CA ALA A 28 -0.03 -2.13 -5.39
C ALA A 28 -0.67 -3.53 -5.53
N ALA A 29 -0.31 -4.45 -4.64
CA ALA A 29 -0.85 -5.80 -4.62
C ALA A 29 -2.37 -5.85 -4.41
N ALA A 30 -2.95 -4.87 -3.74
CA ALA A 30 -4.40 -4.80 -3.53
C ALA A 30 -5.20 -4.59 -4.82
N VAL A 31 -4.59 -4.04 -5.87
CA VAL A 31 -5.23 -3.79 -7.17
C VAL A 31 -4.70 -4.72 -8.25
N ILE A 32 -3.38 -4.85 -8.36
CA ILE A 32 -2.74 -5.63 -9.43
C ILE A 32 -3.12 -7.11 -9.31
N SER A 33 -3.00 -7.70 -8.11
CA SER A 33 -3.22 -9.15 -7.96
C SER A 33 -4.61 -9.59 -8.43
N PRO A 34 -5.74 -9.00 -7.95
CA PRO A 34 -7.05 -9.42 -8.41
C PRO A 34 -7.26 -9.18 -9.90
N MET A 35 -6.71 -8.11 -10.48
CA MET A 35 -6.83 -7.85 -11.91
C MET A 35 -6.07 -8.89 -12.74
N LEU A 36 -4.86 -9.28 -12.36
CA LEU A 36 -4.09 -10.31 -13.05
C LEU A 36 -4.76 -11.69 -12.95
N ILE A 37 -5.31 -12.02 -11.79
CA ILE A 37 -6.04 -13.30 -11.58
C ILE A 37 -7.30 -13.33 -12.45
N THR A 38 -8.15 -12.30 -12.34
CA THR A 38 -9.46 -12.29 -13.00
C THR A 38 -9.38 -12.15 -14.52
N PHE A 39 -8.54 -11.26 -15.04
CA PHE A 39 -8.52 -10.94 -16.47
C PHE A 39 -7.43 -11.64 -17.26
N LEU A 40 -6.34 -12.03 -16.60
CA LEU A 40 -5.22 -12.72 -17.26
C LEU A 40 -5.07 -14.18 -16.81
N GLY A 41 -5.91 -14.68 -15.90
CA GLY A 41 -5.86 -16.07 -15.45
C GLY A 41 -4.51 -16.46 -14.81
N ILE A 42 -3.75 -15.47 -14.30
CA ILE A 42 -2.46 -15.72 -13.67
C ILE A 42 -2.70 -16.40 -12.31
N GLU A 43 -1.89 -17.40 -12.02
CA GLU A 43 -1.95 -18.12 -10.76
C GLU A 43 -1.82 -17.13 -9.57
N PRO A 44 -2.67 -17.23 -8.53
CA PRO A 44 -2.75 -16.22 -7.45
C PRO A 44 -1.43 -15.93 -6.76
N TYR A 45 -0.63 -16.95 -6.48
CA TYR A 45 0.64 -16.77 -5.80
C TYR A 45 1.63 -15.95 -6.65
N MET A 46 1.67 -16.23 -7.97
CA MET A 46 2.50 -15.52 -8.93
C MET A 46 1.99 -14.09 -9.16
N ALA A 47 0.68 -13.89 -9.22
CA ALA A 47 0.07 -12.56 -9.35
C ALA A 47 0.47 -11.64 -8.18
N VAL A 48 0.51 -12.17 -6.95
CA VAL A 48 0.98 -11.42 -5.77
C VAL A 48 2.46 -11.08 -5.90
N GLY A 49 3.30 -11.99 -6.35
CA GLY A 49 4.74 -11.75 -6.58
C GLY A 49 5.00 -10.61 -7.58
N ILE A 50 4.28 -10.64 -8.72
CA ILE A 50 4.33 -9.57 -9.74
C ILE A 50 3.87 -8.23 -9.16
N ALA A 51 2.78 -8.23 -8.42
CA ALA A 51 2.23 -7.03 -7.81
C ALA A 51 3.17 -6.42 -6.76
N LEU A 52 3.78 -7.23 -5.92
CA LEU A 52 4.77 -6.79 -4.94
C LEU A 52 6.03 -6.23 -5.63
N SER A 53 6.47 -6.82 -6.74
CA SER A 53 7.59 -6.26 -7.53
C SER A 53 7.27 -4.87 -8.07
N SER A 54 6.04 -4.66 -8.52
CA SER A 54 5.55 -3.34 -8.95
C SER A 54 5.52 -2.35 -7.78
N ASP A 55 5.13 -2.82 -6.61
CA ASP A 55 5.04 -2.01 -5.39
C ASP A 55 6.40 -1.53 -4.90
N VAL A 56 7.48 -2.32 -5.05
CA VAL A 56 8.84 -1.91 -4.67
C VAL A 56 9.22 -0.58 -5.30
N LEU A 57 9.14 -0.49 -6.63
CA LEU A 57 9.57 0.72 -7.35
C LEU A 57 8.56 1.86 -7.22
N ALA A 58 7.27 1.56 -7.20
CA ALA A 58 6.21 2.54 -6.99
C ALA A 58 6.32 3.20 -5.60
N SER A 59 6.52 2.40 -4.57
CA SER A 59 6.71 2.88 -3.20
C SER A 59 8.02 3.63 -3.03
N ALA A 60 9.11 3.16 -3.63
CA ALA A 60 10.42 3.83 -3.58
C ALA A 60 10.38 5.22 -4.22
N VAL A 61 9.80 5.36 -5.42
CA VAL A 61 9.69 6.66 -6.09
C VAL A 61 8.73 7.61 -5.37
N SER A 62 7.66 7.08 -4.79
CA SER A 62 6.75 7.84 -3.94
C SER A 62 7.46 8.32 -2.68
N ALA A 63 8.16 7.43 -1.95
CA ALA A 63 8.94 7.76 -0.75
C ALA A 63 9.99 8.84 -1.04
N TYR A 64 10.73 8.70 -2.15
CA TYR A 64 11.68 9.73 -2.59
C TYR A 64 11.00 11.08 -2.83
N THR A 65 9.83 11.08 -3.49
CA THR A 65 9.06 12.30 -3.76
C THR A 65 8.58 12.97 -2.47
N TYR A 66 8.05 12.19 -1.52
CA TYR A 66 7.65 12.69 -0.20
C TYR A 66 8.84 13.17 0.63
N HIS A 67 9.97 12.47 0.57
CA HIS A 67 11.21 12.87 1.24
C HIS A 67 11.72 14.23 0.75
N LYS A 68 11.79 14.41 -0.57
CA LYS A 68 12.20 15.68 -1.20
C LYS A 68 11.33 16.86 -0.76
N ASN A 69 10.05 16.61 -0.48
CA ASN A 69 9.10 17.61 0.01
C ASN A 69 9.03 17.68 1.55
N LYS A 70 9.99 17.06 2.27
CA LYS A 70 10.04 17.01 3.74
C LYS A 70 8.78 16.40 4.40
N ASN A 71 8.12 15.49 3.70
CA ASN A 71 6.92 14.78 4.14
C ASN A 71 7.23 13.29 4.41
N LEU A 72 8.33 13.01 5.12
CA LEU A 72 8.77 11.66 5.49
C LEU A 72 9.45 11.71 6.87
N ASP A 73 8.96 10.91 7.79
CA ASP A 73 9.61 10.68 9.09
C ASP A 73 10.51 9.44 9.02
N ILE A 74 11.75 9.63 8.56
CA ILE A 74 12.72 8.53 8.38
C ILE A 74 13.02 7.83 9.71
N LYS A 75 13.26 8.59 10.78
CA LYS A 75 13.70 8.03 12.06
C LYS A 75 12.68 7.08 12.66
N ASN A 76 11.44 7.54 12.81
CA ASN A 76 10.38 6.71 13.36
C ASN A 76 9.89 5.68 12.34
N GLY A 77 9.98 5.98 11.04
CA GLY A 77 9.74 5.04 9.94
C GLY A 77 10.67 3.83 10.00
N LEU A 78 11.99 4.03 10.24
CA LEU A 78 12.96 2.93 10.41
C LEU A 78 12.64 2.08 11.64
N ILE A 79 12.33 2.72 12.77
CA ILE A 79 11.97 2.01 14.01
C ILE A 79 10.71 1.16 13.77
N MET A 80 9.70 1.75 13.14
CA MET A 80 8.45 1.06 12.80
C MET A 80 8.69 -0.07 11.80
N MET A 81 9.52 0.15 10.77
CA MET A 81 9.85 -0.83 9.75
C MET A 81 10.44 -2.11 10.33
N VAL A 82 11.39 -2.00 11.26
CA VAL A 82 11.99 -3.18 11.92
C VAL A 82 10.91 -3.99 12.64
N SER A 83 10.01 -3.32 13.37
CA SER A 83 8.91 -3.98 14.06
C SER A 83 7.92 -4.60 13.08
N VAL A 84 7.57 -3.87 12.00
CA VAL A 84 6.67 -4.37 10.94
C VAL A 84 7.24 -5.62 10.29
N LEU A 85 8.50 -5.61 9.86
CA LEU A 85 9.14 -6.76 9.20
C LEU A 85 9.18 -7.99 10.12
N ALA A 86 9.58 -7.82 11.38
CA ALA A 86 9.66 -8.90 12.35
C ALA A 86 8.27 -9.55 12.58
N PHE A 87 7.24 -8.74 12.79
CA PHE A 87 5.90 -9.24 13.09
C PHE A 87 5.08 -9.65 11.86
N THR A 88 5.47 -9.21 10.67
CA THR A 88 4.94 -9.75 9.40
C THR A 88 5.23 -11.26 9.29
N VAL A 89 6.41 -11.70 9.69
CA VAL A 89 6.75 -13.14 9.72
C VAL A 89 5.82 -13.89 10.67
N VAL A 90 5.59 -13.34 11.87
CA VAL A 90 4.69 -13.95 12.86
C VAL A 90 3.25 -14.00 12.34
N GLY A 91 2.74 -12.89 11.78
CA GLY A 91 1.41 -12.81 11.20
C GLY A 91 1.21 -13.80 10.05
N SER A 92 2.19 -13.92 9.15
CA SER A 92 2.16 -14.87 8.03
C SER A 92 2.15 -16.33 8.51
N PHE A 93 2.86 -16.63 9.58
CA PHE A 93 2.83 -17.99 10.17
C PHE A 93 1.44 -18.33 10.71
N ILE A 94 0.78 -17.39 11.39
CA ILE A 94 -0.56 -17.60 11.94
C ILE A 94 -1.62 -17.61 10.82
N ALA A 95 -1.42 -16.85 9.75
CA ALA A 95 -2.31 -16.82 8.59
C ALA A 95 -2.51 -18.21 7.94
N ARG A 96 -1.51 -19.09 8.01
CA ARG A 96 -1.63 -20.48 7.49
C ARG A 96 -2.70 -21.30 8.19
N LEU A 97 -3.14 -20.86 9.36
CA LEU A 97 -4.15 -21.57 10.18
C LEU A 97 -5.59 -21.10 9.87
N VAL A 98 -5.74 -20.08 9.00
CA VAL A 98 -7.04 -19.45 8.71
C VAL A 98 -7.34 -19.51 7.21
N PRO A 99 -8.60 -19.76 6.78
CA PRO A 99 -8.98 -19.75 5.36
C PRO A 99 -8.67 -18.41 4.68
N SER A 100 -8.03 -18.46 3.51
CA SER A 100 -7.54 -17.28 2.77
C SER A 100 -8.65 -16.33 2.29
N THR A 101 -9.85 -16.82 2.03
CA THR A 101 -10.99 -16.03 1.55
C THR A 101 -11.43 -14.93 2.52
N THR A 102 -11.37 -15.20 3.82
CA THR A 102 -11.78 -14.24 4.87
C THR A 102 -10.85 -13.03 4.92
N MET A 103 -9.56 -13.22 4.67
CA MET A 103 -8.54 -12.17 4.78
C MET A 103 -8.58 -11.17 3.63
N GLY A 104 -8.79 -11.66 2.41
CA GLY A 104 -8.89 -10.79 1.22
C GLY A 104 -10.08 -9.83 1.33
N ASN A 105 -11.24 -10.33 1.68
CA ASN A 105 -12.45 -9.53 1.85
C ASN A 105 -12.31 -8.45 2.94
N PHE A 106 -11.66 -8.78 4.05
CA PHE A 106 -11.41 -7.80 5.12
C PHE A 106 -10.54 -6.62 4.64
N SER A 107 -9.46 -6.90 3.91
CA SER A 107 -8.58 -5.87 3.37
C SER A 107 -9.31 -4.90 2.44
N VAL A 108 -10.13 -5.43 1.53
CA VAL A 108 -10.90 -4.64 0.56
C VAL A 108 -11.94 -3.78 1.27
N PHE A 109 -12.67 -4.35 2.22
CA PHE A 109 -13.65 -3.64 3.02
C PHE A 109 -13.01 -2.49 3.82
N MET A 110 -11.86 -2.73 4.43
CA MET A 110 -11.11 -1.69 5.17
C MET A 110 -10.62 -0.57 4.23
N THR A 111 -10.24 -0.89 2.97
CA THR A 111 -9.89 0.12 1.97
C THR A 111 -11.05 1.08 1.71
N PHE A 112 -12.22 0.52 1.46
CA PHE A 112 -13.43 1.29 1.19
C PHE A 112 -13.80 2.18 2.39
N LEU A 113 -13.82 1.61 3.59
CA LEU A 113 -14.14 2.36 4.82
C LEU A 113 -13.14 3.50 5.08
N LEU A 114 -11.85 3.26 4.84
CA LEU A 114 -10.84 4.30 5.01
C LEU A 114 -11.03 5.42 3.99
N GLY A 115 -11.39 5.10 2.77
CA GLY A 115 -11.74 6.10 1.75
C GLY A 115 -12.92 6.96 2.17
N VAL A 116 -14.00 6.35 2.64
CA VAL A 116 -15.17 7.06 3.18
C VAL A 116 -14.76 7.94 4.36
N LYS A 117 -13.94 7.43 5.29
CA LYS A 117 -13.43 8.20 6.44
C LYS A 117 -12.70 9.47 6.00
N PHE A 118 -11.84 9.42 5.00
CA PHE A 118 -11.11 10.61 4.53
C PHE A 118 -12.01 11.65 3.86
N ILE A 119 -13.12 11.23 3.25
CA ILE A 119 -14.12 12.15 2.68
C ILE A 119 -14.94 12.81 3.79
N VAL A 120 -15.46 12.01 4.75
CA VAL A 120 -16.39 12.46 5.78
C VAL A 120 -15.67 13.14 6.95
N ARG A 121 -14.53 12.61 7.35
CA ARG A 121 -13.71 13.11 8.48
C ARG A 121 -12.26 13.27 8.03
N PRO A 122 -11.93 14.36 7.31
CA PRO A 122 -10.58 14.60 6.81
C PRO A 122 -9.56 14.71 7.95
N VAL A 123 -8.34 14.29 7.68
CA VAL A 123 -7.20 14.47 8.58
C VAL A 123 -6.67 15.89 8.40
N MET A 124 -6.86 16.71 9.41
CA MET A 124 -6.46 18.12 9.41
C MET A 124 -5.25 18.39 10.32
N THR A 125 -4.63 17.34 10.85
CA THR A 125 -3.39 17.44 11.64
C THR A 125 -2.30 18.12 10.81
N THR A 126 -1.62 19.07 11.42
CA THR A 126 -0.49 19.81 10.80
C THR A 126 0.86 19.24 11.26
N LYS A 127 1.94 19.69 10.62
CA LYS A 127 3.31 19.34 11.08
C LYS A 127 3.59 19.90 12.48
N ASP A 128 3.07 21.07 12.78
CA ASP A 128 3.26 21.70 14.09
C ASP A 128 2.62 20.86 15.19
N ASP A 129 1.41 20.33 14.96
CA ASP A 129 0.75 19.41 15.90
C ASP A 129 1.62 18.16 16.16
N MET A 130 2.32 17.67 15.15
CA MET A 130 3.24 16.54 15.32
C MET A 130 4.43 16.86 16.23
N LEU A 131 4.92 18.11 16.27
CA LEU A 131 6.08 18.50 17.08
C LEU A 131 5.79 18.46 18.59
N HIS A 132 4.54 18.59 19.02
CA HIS A 132 4.14 18.53 20.42
C HIS A 132 4.27 17.13 21.04
N VAL A 133 4.46 16.08 20.25
CA VAL A 133 4.69 14.72 20.77
C VAL A 133 6.18 14.49 21.05
N SER A 134 6.53 14.11 22.27
CA SER A 134 7.93 13.86 22.64
C SER A 134 8.53 12.74 21.80
N ALA A 135 9.82 12.87 21.44
CA ALA A 135 10.54 11.90 20.62
C ALA A 135 10.52 10.47 21.21
N LYS A 136 10.63 10.35 22.55
CA LYS A 136 10.55 9.06 23.25
C LYS A 136 9.17 8.42 23.09
N LYS A 137 8.09 9.19 23.28
CA LYS A 137 6.72 8.71 23.12
C LYS A 137 6.48 8.24 21.68
N ARG A 138 6.93 9.01 20.69
CA ARG A 138 6.79 8.66 19.27
C ARG A 138 7.56 7.39 18.93
N ALA A 139 8.79 7.21 19.42
CA ALA A 139 9.57 5.99 19.19
C ALA A 139 8.87 4.76 19.79
N VAL A 140 8.38 4.84 21.04
CA VAL A 140 7.64 3.75 21.67
C VAL A 140 6.36 3.43 20.89
N GLN A 141 5.60 4.45 20.48
CA GLN A 141 4.42 4.26 19.65
C GLN A 141 4.77 3.61 18.31
N SER A 142 5.88 4.01 17.66
CA SER A 142 6.33 3.39 16.40
C SER A 142 6.63 1.91 16.56
N VAL A 143 7.20 1.48 17.67
CA VAL A 143 7.42 0.06 17.96
C VAL A 143 6.10 -0.67 18.18
N VAL A 144 5.26 -0.17 19.10
CA VAL A 144 4.00 -0.84 19.46
C VAL A 144 3.06 -0.97 18.25
N TYR A 145 2.87 0.12 17.51
CA TYR A 145 2.00 0.09 16.32
C TYR A 145 2.68 -0.60 15.14
N GLY A 146 4.01 -0.59 15.06
CA GLY A 146 4.75 -1.40 14.12
C GLY A 146 4.51 -2.91 14.32
N ILE A 147 4.44 -3.37 15.56
CA ILE A 147 4.08 -4.75 15.92
C ILE A 147 2.66 -5.08 15.41
N ILE A 148 1.69 -4.22 15.70
CA ILE A 148 0.29 -4.41 15.30
C ILE A 148 0.16 -4.41 13.76
N ILE A 149 0.77 -3.42 13.11
CA ILE A 149 0.76 -3.32 11.64
C ILE A 149 1.44 -4.53 11.03
N GLY A 150 2.61 -4.92 11.51
CA GLY A 150 3.34 -6.07 11.01
C GLY A 150 2.53 -7.35 11.12
N PHE A 151 1.90 -7.58 12.26
CA PHE A 151 1.01 -8.71 12.44
C PHE A 151 -0.14 -8.70 11.42
N ILE A 152 -0.83 -7.56 11.25
CA ILE A 152 -1.92 -7.42 10.29
C ILE A 152 -1.41 -7.58 8.85
N CYS A 153 -0.26 -6.99 8.50
CA CYS A 153 0.36 -7.15 7.18
C CYS A 153 0.65 -8.61 6.85
N GLY A 154 1.24 -9.33 7.78
CA GLY A 154 1.55 -10.75 7.62
C GLY A 154 0.29 -11.63 7.59
N PHE A 155 -0.70 -11.28 8.39
CA PHE A 155 -1.95 -12.04 8.50
C PHE A 155 -2.87 -11.81 7.30
N VAL A 156 -3.06 -10.55 6.87
CA VAL A 156 -3.98 -10.16 5.79
C VAL A 156 -3.30 -10.15 4.41
N GLY A 157 -1.98 -10.05 4.37
CA GLY A 157 -1.22 -9.93 3.11
C GLY A 157 -1.24 -8.49 2.57
N ALA A 158 -1.80 -8.27 1.38
CA ALA A 158 -1.77 -7.01 0.64
C ALA A 158 -2.38 -5.77 1.33
N GLY A 159 -3.05 -5.92 2.47
CA GLY A 159 -3.76 -4.83 3.17
C GLY A 159 -2.90 -3.92 4.05
N GLY A 160 -1.61 -4.22 4.21
CA GLY A 160 -0.75 -3.57 5.22
C GLY A 160 -0.58 -2.06 5.06
N GLY A 161 -0.43 -1.56 3.85
CA GLY A 161 -0.22 -0.13 3.60
C GLY A 161 -1.38 0.75 4.07
N MET A 162 -2.62 0.31 3.87
CA MET A 162 -3.80 1.08 4.29
C MET A 162 -4.00 1.08 5.80
N MET A 163 -3.76 -0.05 6.45
CA MET A 163 -3.80 -0.13 7.91
C MET A 163 -2.71 0.74 8.52
N MET A 164 -1.54 0.82 7.87
CA MET A 164 -0.47 1.73 8.26
C MET A 164 -0.90 3.19 8.17
N LEU A 165 -1.51 3.60 7.04
CA LEU A 165 -2.02 4.96 6.87
C LEU A 165 -3.09 5.28 7.93
N LEU A 166 -4.01 4.35 8.19
CA LEU A 166 -5.03 4.51 9.23
C LEU A 166 -4.39 4.75 10.60
N LEU A 167 -3.46 3.91 11.01
CA LEU A 167 -2.82 4.01 12.33
C LEU A 167 -1.92 5.26 12.44
N LEU A 168 -1.16 5.58 11.42
CA LEU A 168 -0.34 6.79 11.39
C LEU A 168 -1.20 8.06 11.54
N THR A 169 -2.33 8.13 10.85
CA THR A 169 -3.18 9.34 10.87
C THR A 169 -4.12 9.42 12.07
N THR A 170 -4.72 8.30 12.51
CA THR A 170 -5.75 8.33 13.55
C THR A 170 -5.20 8.14 14.95
N VAL A 171 -4.13 7.39 15.10
CA VAL A 171 -3.59 7.00 16.42
C VAL A 171 -2.30 7.75 16.72
N LEU A 172 -1.38 7.78 15.76
CA LEU A 172 -0.11 8.49 15.92
C LEU A 172 -0.22 9.99 15.63
N GLY A 173 -1.36 10.45 15.10
CA GLY A 173 -1.62 11.87 14.83
C GLY A 173 -0.72 12.49 13.77
N TYR A 174 -0.27 11.68 12.79
CA TYR A 174 0.53 12.21 11.69
C TYR A 174 -0.32 13.07 10.74
N GLU A 175 0.29 14.13 10.24
CA GLU A 175 -0.21 14.83 9.05
C GLU A 175 -0.33 13.85 7.89
N LEU A 176 -1.36 13.99 7.05
CA LEU A 176 -1.65 13.02 5.99
C LEU A 176 -0.47 12.83 5.03
N LYS A 177 0.20 13.90 4.59
CA LYS A 177 1.37 13.79 3.69
C LYS A 177 2.51 13.00 4.33
N THR A 178 2.81 13.31 5.58
CA THR A 178 3.87 12.62 6.32
C THR A 178 3.52 11.16 6.61
N ALA A 179 2.25 10.86 6.86
CA ALA A 179 1.76 9.50 7.03
C ALA A 179 1.92 8.68 5.73
N VAL A 180 1.49 9.23 4.59
CA VAL A 180 1.66 8.57 3.28
C VAL A 180 3.14 8.36 2.97
N GLY A 181 3.97 9.41 3.11
CA GLY A 181 5.41 9.31 2.85
C GLY A 181 6.10 8.23 3.71
N THR A 182 5.76 8.17 5.00
CA THR A 182 6.32 7.17 5.93
C THR A 182 5.80 5.77 5.61
N SER A 183 4.52 5.65 5.23
CA SER A 183 3.92 4.38 4.82
C SER A 183 4.63 3.80 3.58
N VAL A 184 4.75 4.57 2.49
CA VAL A 184 5.42 4.09 1.26
C VAL A 184 6.90 3.80 1.47
N PHE A 185 7.57 4.52 2.38
CA PHE A 185 8.93 4.21 2.75
C PHE A 185 9.06 2.81 3.36
N ILE A 186 8.23 2.49 4.34
CA ILE A 186 8.21 1.16 4.97
C ILE A 186 7.82 0.10 3.94
N MET A 187 6.81 0.39 3.10
CA MET A 187 6.33 -0.53 2.07
C MET A 187 7.39 -0.88 1.03
N THR A 188 8.32 0.01 0.70
CA THR A 188 9.42 -0.31 -0.20
C THR A 188 10.18 -1.57 0.26
N PHE A 189 10.46 -1.68 1.53
CA PHE A 189 11.21 -2.81 2.09
C PHE A 189 10.33 -4.05 2.32
N THR A 190 9.10 -3.86 2.77
CA THR A 190 8.17 -4.99 2.94
C THR A 190 7.78 -5.62 1.60
N ALA A 191 7.56 -4.81 0.57
CA ALA A 191 7.28 -5.29 -0.78
C ALA A 191 8.49 -6.00 -1.40
N LEU A 192 9.71 -5.47 -1.20
CA LEU A 192 10.93 -6.12 -1.66
C LEU A 192 11.10 -7.51 -1.03
N THR A 193 10.96 -7.60 0.28
CA THR A 193 11.03 -8.89 0.99
C THR A 193 9.97 -9.85 0.49
N GLY A 194 8.75 -9.38 0.30
CA GLY A 194 7.65 -10.19 -0.24
C GLY A 194 7.89 -10.66 -1.66
N ALA A 195 8.30 -9.77 -2.57
CA ALA A 195 8.57 -10.11 -3.98
C ALA A 195 9.69 -11.16 -4.10
N VAL A 196 10.81 -10.94 -3.39
CA VAL A 196 11.93 -11.91 -3.37
C VAL A 196 11.45 -13.28 -2.85
N SER A 197 10.67 -13.31 -1.77
CA SER A 197 10.15 -14.55 -1.20
C SER A 197 9.22 -15.28 -2.17
N HIS A 198 8.33 -14.55 -2.87
CA HIS A 198 7.40 -15.15 -3.83
C HIS A 198 8.13 -15.78 -5.01
N PHE A 199 9.14 -15.10 -5.57
CA PHE A 199 9.90 -15.65 -6.70
C PHE A 199 10.87 -16.75 -6.29
N ALA A 200 11.42 -16.68 -5.09
CA ALA A 200 12.28 -17.76 -4.59
C ALA A 200 11.51 -19.08 -4.37
N ILE A 201 10.23 -19.00 -4.01
CA ILE A 201 9.38 -20.17 -3.72
C ILE A 201 8.56 -20.57 -4.95
N GLY A 202 7.95 -19.62 -5.65
CA GLY A 202 7.01 -19.85 -6.77
C GLY A 202 7.66 -19.93 -8.15
N GLY A 203 8.95 -19.64 -8.26
CA GLY A 203 9.66 -19.64 -9.54
C GLY A 203 9.55 -18.30 -10.30
N ALA A 204 9.96 -18.31 -11.57
CA ALA A 204 10.04 -17.12 -12.40
C ALA A 204 8.63 -16.66 -12.86
N PRO A 205 8.33 -15.35 -12.81
CA PRO A 205 7.08 -14.80 -13.31
C PRO A 205 7.04 -14.74 -14.84
N ASP A 206 5.87 -14.45 -15.41
CA ASP A 206 5.81 -13.88 -16.76
C ASP A 206 6.47 -12.49 -16.74
N TRP A 207 7.69 -12.42 -17.28
CA TRP A 207 8.50 -11.21 -17.29
C TRP A 207 7.86 -10.07 -18.06
N THR A 208 7.05 -10.36 -19.09
CA THR A 208 6.33 -9.34 -19.86
C THR A 208 5.27 -8.67 -18.99
N VAL A 209 4.44 -9.46 -18.34
CA VAL A 209 3.41 -8.96 -17.42
C VAL A 209 4.06 -8.20 -16.25
N CYS A 210 5.10 -8.77 -15.66
CA CYS A 210 5.82 -8.15 -14.55
C CYS A 210 6.39 -6.78 -14.96
N PHE A 211 7.10 -6.71 -16.09
CA PHE A 211 7.68 -5.46 -16.59
C PHE A 211 6.63 -4.38 -16.87
N LEU A 212 5.52 -4.74 -17.54
CA LEU A 212 4.44 -3.81 -17.84
C LEU A 212 3.78 -3.28 -16.54
N CYS A 213 3.48 -4.16 -15.58
CA CYS A 213 2.95 -3.76 -14.28
C CYS A 213 3.88 -2.78 -13.55
N VAL A 214 5.18 -3.11 -13.50
CA VAL A 214 6.20 -2.26 -12.86
C VAL A 214 6.24 -0.87 -13.50
N VAL A 215 6.33 -0.80 -14.84
CA VAL A 215 6.46 0.47 -15.56
C VAL A 215 5.21 1.34 -15.37
N PHE A 216 4.02 0.78 -15.57
CA PHE A 216 2.79 1.55 -15.46
C PHE A 216 2.55 2.00 -14.01
N THR A 217 2.75 1.14 -13.04
CA THR A 217 2.58 1.50 -11.62
C THR A 217 3.57 2.57 -11.19
N LEU A 218 4.84 2.46 -11.60
CA LEU A 218 5.88 3.44 -11.30
C LEU A 218 5.53 4.85 -11.82
N ILE A 219 5.08 4.94 -13.06
CA ILE A 219 4.71 6.21 -13.70
C ILE A 219 3.57 6.88 -12.92
N TRP A 220 2.49 6.14 -12.68
CA TRP A 220 1.31 6.69 -12.01
C TRP A 220 1.54 6.96 -10.52
N ALA A 221 2.34 6.16 -9.82
CA ALA A 221 2.73 6.41 -8.45
C ALA A 221 3.54 7.71 -8.32
N ARG A 222 4.48 7.96 -9.24
CA ARG A 222 5.23 9.21 -9.27
C ARG A 222 4.33 10.42 -9.53
N ILE A 223 3.44 10.32 -10.51
CA ILE A 223 2.47 11.39 -10.82
C ILE A 223 1.61 11.68 -9.59
N ALA A 224 1.01 10.65 -8.99
CA ALA A 224 0.17 10.77 -7.81
C ALA A 224 0.93 11.38 -6.62
N ALA A 225 2.16 10.92 -6.33
CA ALA A 225 2.96 11.44 -5.24
C ALA A 225 3.34 12.93 -5.45
N VAL A 226 3.64 13.35 -6.69
CA VAL A 226 3.91 14.76 -7.00
C VAL A 226 2.66 15.63 -6.80
N LEU A 227 1.50 15.17 -7.30
CA LEU A 227 0.23 15.88 -7.13
C LEU A 227 -0.18 15.96 -5.66
N ALA A 228 -0.05 14.86 -4.91
CA ALA A 228 -0.35 14.79 -3.49
C ALA A 228 0.49 15.79 -2.67
N ASN A 229 1.78 15.92 -2.98
CA ASN A 229 2.64 16.86 -2.27
C ASN A 229 2.34 18.33 -2.59
N LYS A 230 1.78 18.63 -3.77
CA LYS A 230 1.37 19.99 -4.16
C LYS A 230 -0.02 20.37 -3.65
N ALA A 231 -0.89 19.39 -3.41
CA ALA A 231 -2.26 19.62 -2.98
C ALA A 231 -2.31 20.22 -1.56
N ASP A 232 -3.30 21.05 -1.30
CA ASP A 232 -3.64 21.47 0.07
C ASP A 232 -4.24 20.29 0.88
N PRO A 233 -4.26 20.37 2.23
CA PRO A 233 -4.71 19.26 3.06
C PRO A 233 -6.14 18.79 2.76
N LYS A 234 -7.07 19.71 2.47
CA LYS A 234 -8.48 19.39 2.20
C LYS A 234 -8.64 18.66 0.86
N THR A 235 -7.98 19.18 -0.17
CA THR A 235 -7.96 18.54 -1.51
C THR A 235 -7.28 17.18 -1.47
N LEU A 236 -6.17 17.06 -0.73
CA LEU A 236 -5.48 15.76 -0.59
C LEU A 236 -6.36 14.72 0.09
N ASN A 237 -7.01 15.07 1.23
CA ASN A 237 -7.93 14.15 1.91
C ASN A 237 -9.04 13.67 0.95
N ARG A 238 -9.62 14.60 0.20
CA ARG A 238 -10.70 14.29 -0.74
C ARG A 238 -10.22 13.40 -1.89
N ALA A 239 -9.06 13.72 -2.49
CA ALA A 239 -8.47 12.92 -3.55
C ALA A 239 -8.11 11.50 -3.06
N THR A 240 -7.44 11.39 -1.91
CA THR A 240 -7.11 10.12 -1.28
C THR A 240 -8.38 9.30 -0.99
N GLY A 241 -9.41 9.95 -0.43
CA GLY A 241 -10.67 9.30 -0.13
C GLY A 241 -11.38 8.77 -1.38
N ILE A 242 -11.48 9.58 -2.44
CA ILE A 242 -12.08 9.18 -3.71
C ILE A 242 -11.32 8.00 -4.33
N VAL A 243 -9.99 8.08 -4.39
CA VAL A 243 -9.15 6.99 -4.93
C VAL A 243 -9.40 5.69 -4.16
N LEU A 244 -9.39 5.73 -2.83
CA LEU A 244 -9.63 4.55 -2.01
C LEU A 244 -11.04 3.97 -2.15
N VAL A 245 -12.08 4.82 -2.23
CA VAL A 245 -13.46 4.36 -2.46
C VAL A 245 -13.60 3.69 -3.81
N LEU A 246 -13.07 4.32 -4.87
CA LEU A 246 -13.14 3.75 -6.22
C LEU A 246 -12.36 2.45 -6.33
N LEU A 247 -11.16 2.38 -5.77
CA LEU A 247 -10.34 1.15 -5.78
C LEU A 247 -10.98 0.06 -4.92
N GLY A 248 -11.48 0.39 -3.73
CA GLY A 248 -12.18 -0.56 -2.88
C GLY A 248 -13.43 -1.13 -3.57
N ALA A 249 -14.25 -0.26 -4.17
CA ALA A 249 -15.43 -0.69 -4.92
C ALA A 249 -15.07 -1.54 -6.16
N ALA A 250 -14.02 -1.16 -6.91
CA ALA A 250 -13.56 -1.91 -8.08
C ALA A 250 -13.09 -3.32 -7.68
N VAL A 251 -12.27 -3.43 -6.62
CA VAL A 251 -11.76 -4.75 -6.17
C VAL A 251 -12.89 -5.59 -5.58
N MET A 252 -13.87 -4.99 -4.87
CA MET A 252 -15.09 -5.72 -4.47
C MET A 252 -15.86 -6.26 -5.67
N GLY A 253 -16.01 -5.45 -6.71
CA GLY A 253 -16.65 -5.89 -7.97
C GLY A 253 -15.90 -7.05 -8.63
N PHE A 254 -14.57 -7.00 -8.70
CA PHE A 254 -13.75 -8.10 -9.24
C PHE A 254 -13.90 -9.39 -8.43
N ASN A 255 -13.91 -9.29 -7.09
CA ASN A 255 -14.08 -10.46 -6.21
C ASN A 255 -15.49 -11.10 -6.32
N LEU A 256 -16.50 -10.36 -6.79
CA LEU A 256 -17.83 -10.89 -7.05
C LEU A 256 -17.95 -11.55 -8.44
N LEU A 257 -17.05 -11.23 -9.37
CA LEU A 257 -17.01 -11.78 -10.72
C LEU A 257 -16.08 -13.02 -10.85
N ALA A 258 -15.16 -13.18 -9.91
CA ALA A 258 -14.21 -14.30 -9.84
C ALA A 258 -14.76 -15.45 -8.99
#